data_f38eb0dd8ccd4b1d9d24143d9be80e0f
#
_entry.id   f38eb0dd8ccd4b1d9d24143d9be80e0f
#
_cell.length_a   1.000
_cell.length_b   1.000
_cell.length_c   1.000
_cell.angle_alpha   90.00
_cell.angle_beta   90.00
_cell.angle_gamma   90.00
#
_symmetry.space_group_name_H-M   'P 1'
#
loop_
_entity.id
_entity.type
_entity.pdbx_description
1 polymer ?
#
loop_
_entity_poly.entity_id
_entity_poly.type
_entity_poly.pdbx_seq_one_letter_code
_entity_poly.pdbx_strand_id
1 'polypeptide(L)'
;MTKKILILPGDGIGQEVTSSMNEVLQYLIDEQNLDFQLSERKVGGSSFDEFGKPLTKDTLDMAKNSDAILFGAVGGPQWDHLDWDVRPEQALLGLRKSLGLFANLRPAFLFNELASASPLKNHIIENLDILIVRELTGGVYFGEPRGIVENETPKYGFNTMIYNEDEIRRIAKVAFEAAMNRDKKLCSVDKANVLEVSKFWRSIVTEMSAEYPEVELSHQLADNTAMQLVLNPNQYDVIVSGNLFGDILSDIAATLSGSIGMLPSASLNSSSQGMYEPCHGSAPDIAGLGIANPIAMISSLAMAFEYSLGRVDLARRIESAIKTFISKGCRTKDISTSNEFMKTQEVASSIISILKDEYE
;
A
#
# COMPACT_ATOMS: atom_id res chain seq x y z
N MET A 1 -16.76 0.08 21.83
CA MET A 1 -17.25 -0.92 20.87
C MET A 1 -16.08 -1.80 20.46
N THR A 2 -16.23 -3.10 20.52
CA THR A 2 -15.22 -4.07 20.09
C THR A 2 -14.83 -3.83 18.63
N LYS A 3 -13.56 -3.62 18.36
CA LYS A 3 -13.06 -3.49 16.99
C LYS A 3 -12.77 -4.88 16.40
N LYS A 4 -13.18 -5.10 15.17
CA LYS A 4 -13.00 -6.38 14.46
C LYS A 4 -11.89 -6.25 13.42
N ILE A 5 -10.90 -7.13 13.51
CA ILE A 5 -9.76 -7.16 12.61
C ILE A 5 -9.74 -8.51 11.91
N LEU A 6 -9.75 -8.48 10.57
CA LEU A 6 -9.57 -9.66 9.74
C LEU A 6 -8.12 -9.74 9.25
N ILE A 7 -7.48 -10.88 9.48
CA ILE A 7 -6.11 -11.16 9.06
C ILE A 7 -6.18 -12.13 7.87
N LEU A 8 -5.56 -11.75 6.76
CA LEU A 8 -5.50 -12.48 5.51
C LEU A 8 -4.03 -12.68 5.10
N PRO A 9 -3.32 -13.69 5.60
CA PRO A 9 -1.90 -13.87 5.31
C PRO A 9 -1.58 -14.04 3.83
N GLY A 10 -2.45 -14.75 3.09
CA GLY A 10 -2.29 -14.98 1.66
C GLY A 10 -1.23 -16.02 1.31
N ASP A 11 -0.31 -15.68 0.40
CA ASP A 11 0.62 -16.60 -0.25
C ASP A 11 2.08 -16.15 -0.02
N GLY A 12 3.01 -17.06 -0.30
CA GLY A 12 4.44 -16.78 -0.27
C GLY A 12 4.93 -16.19 1.05
N ILE A 13 5.71 -15.10 1.00
CA ILE A 13 6.20 -14.41 2.20
C ILE A 13 5.07 -13.77 3.02
N GLY A 14 3.87 -13.60 2.46
CA GLY A 14 2.72 -13.07 3.18
C GLY A 14 2.45 -13.79 4.49
N GLN A 15 2.64 -15.12 4.53
CA GLN A 15 2.49 -15.95 5.74
C GLN A 15 3.46 -15.52 6.85
N GLU A 16 4.75 -15.38 6.54
CA GLU A 16 5.78 -15.09 7.53
C GLU A 16 5.79 -13.61 7.98
N VAL A 17 5.56 -12.66 7.07
CA VAL A 17 5.50 -11.23 7.44
C VAL A 17 4.24 -10.91 8.25
N THR A 18 3.11 -11.56 7.94
CA THR A 18 1.87 -11.43 8.72
C THR A 18 2.00 -12.07 10.10
N SER A 19 2.68 -13.22 10.22
CA SER A 19 2.98 -13.82 11.52
C SER A 19 3.77 -12.87 12.42
N SER A 20 4.84 -12.24 11.89
CA SER A 20 5.63 -11.24 12.61
C SER A 20 4.83 -10.01 13.03
N MET A 21 3.99 -9.50 12.13
CA MET A 21 3.08 -8.39 12.45
C MET A 21 2.08 -8.79 13.55
N ASN A 22 1.54 -10.01 13.50
CA ASN A 22 0.57 -10.49 14.48
C ASN A 22 1.16 -10.61 15.89
N GLU A 23 2.45 -10.96 16.03
CA GLU A 23 3.16 -10.92 17.33
C GLU A 23 3.16 -9.50 17.92
N VAL A 24 3.46 -8.48 17.11
CA VAL A 24 3.44 -7.07 17.53
C VAL A 24 2.02 -6.63 17.89
N LEU A 25 1.02 -6.99 17.07
CA LEU A 25 -0.40 -6.69 17.34
C LEU A 25 -0.86 -7.32 18.66
N GLN A 26 -0.57 -8.60 18.88
CA GLN A 26 -0.96 -9.30 20.10
C GLN A 26 -0.31 -8.68 21.33
N TYR A 27 0.99 -8.33 21.27
CA TYR A 27 1.67 -7.62 22.35
C TYR A 27 0.96 -6.32 22.72
N LEU A 28 0.59 -5.50 21.72
CA LEU A 28 -0.11 -4.22 21.96
C LEU A 28 -1.55 -4.42 22.50
N ILE A 29 -2.25 -5.48 22.08
CA ILE A 29 -3.56 -5.85 22.61
C ILE A 29 -3.44 -6.16 24.10
N ASP A 30 -2.50 -7.01 24.47
CA ASP A 30 -2.32 -7.45 25.85
C ASP A 30 -1.84 -6.32 26.76
N GLU A 31 -0.86 -5.52 26.30
CA GLU A 31 -0.30 -4.39 27.05
C GLU A 31 -1.36 -3.30 27.33
N GLN A 32 -2.18 -2.99 26.31
CA GLN A 32 -3.12 -1.87 26.35
C GLN A 32 -4.56 -2.29 26.69
N ASN A 33 -4.80 -3.58 26.96
CA ASN A 33 -6.14 -4.16 27.16
C ASN A 33 -7.13 -3.75 26.08
N LEU A 34 -6.73 -3.86 24.79
CA LEU A 34 -7.58 -3.46 23.67
C LEU A 34 -8.74 -4.43 23.47
N ASP A 35 -9.95 -3.88 23.34
CA ASP A 35 -11.15 -4.68 23.02
C ASP A 35 -11.20 -4.97 21.50
N PHE A 36 -10.33 -5.87 21.05
CA PHE A 36 -10.21 -6.28 19.65
C PHE A 36 -10.60 -7.74 19.47
N GLN A 37 -11.37 -8.01 18.42
CA GLN A 37 -11.69 -9.36 17.95
C GLN A 37 -10.89 -9.67 16.69
N LEU A 38 -9.93 -10.58 16.80
CA LEU A 38 -9.13 -11.05 15.66
C LEU A 38 -9.78 -12.26 15.00
N SER A 39 -9.75 -12.29 13.68
CA SER A 39 -10.17 -13.44 12.87
C SER A 39 -9.18 -13.63 11.74
N GLU A 40 -8.85 -14.87 11.41
CA GLU A 40 -7.96 -15.20 10.29
C GLU A 40 -8.70 -16.04 9.26
N ARG A 41 -8.42 -15.80 7.97
CA ARG A 41 -8.96 -16.56 6.84
C ARG A 41 -7.91 -16.71 5.74
N LYS A 42 -8.02 -17.77 4.98
CA LYS A 42 -7.24 -17.97 3.75
C LYS A 42 -7.74 -17.06 2.64
N VAL A 43 -6.81 -16.60 1.80
CA VAL A 43 -7.04 -15.75 0.64
C VAL A 43 -5.99 -16.05 -0.44
N GLY A 44 -6.26 -15.75 -1.69
CA GLY A 44 -5.33 -15.98 -2.79
C GLY A 44 -5.21 -17.44 -3.20
N GLY A 45 -4.01 -17.86 -3.53
CA GLY A 45 -3.69 -19.21 -3.96
C GLY A 45 -3.94 -20.26 -2.88
N SER A 46 -3.59 -19.94 -1.64
CA SER A 46 -3.83 -20.82 -0.48
C SER A 46 -5.33 -21.09 -0.24
N SER A 47 -6.20 -20.13 -0.57
CA SER A 47 -7.64 -20.30 -0.56
C SER A 47 -8.12 -21.11 -1.76
N PHE A 48 -7.54 -20.88 -2.95
CA PHE A 48 -7.87 -21.64 -4.14
C PHE A 48 -7.55 -23.11 -3.97
N ASP A 49 -6.39 -23.46 -3.44
CA ASP A 49 -5.96 -24.84 -3.22
C ASP A 49 -6.92 -25.62 -2.28
N GLU A 50 -7.52 -24.93 -1.30
CA GLU A 50 -8.42 -25.57 -0.34
C GLU A 50 -9.88 -25.55 -0.79
N PHE A 51 -10.35 -24.44 -1.39
CA PHE A 51 -11.76 -24.18 -1.65
C PHE A 51 -12.10 -24.03 -3.14
N GLY A 52 -11.12 -24.09 -4.05
CA GLY A 52 -11.30 -23.85 -5.49
C GLY A 52 -11.64 -22.40 -5.85
N LYS A 53 -11.44 -21.45 -4.92
CA LYS A 53 -11.71 -20.03 -5.11
C LYS A 53 -10.68 -19.17 -4.35
N PRO A 54 -10.11 -18.14 -4.99
CA PRO A 54 -9.15 -17.28 -4.33
C PRO A 54 -9.75 -16.39 -3.23
N LEU A 55 -11.06 -16.14 -3.29
CA LEU A 55 -11.84 -15.41 -2.29
C LEU A 55 -13.16 -16.14 -2.07
N THR A 56 -13.36 -16.73 -0.89
CA THR A 56 -14.62 -17.37 -0.53
C THR A 56 -15.67 -16.35 -0.11
N LYS A 57 -16.95 -16.74 -0.19
CA LYS A 57 -18.04 -15.88 0.29
C LYS A 57 -17.91 -15.58 1.80
N ASP A 58 -17.54 -16.59 2.59
CA ASP A 58 -17.34 -16.44 4.05
C ASP A 58 -16.26 -15.39 4.36
N THR A 59 -15.12 -15.48 3.68
CA THR A 59 -14.03 -14.49 3.82
C THR A 59 -14.50 -13.09 3.42
N LEU A 60 -15.23 -12.95 2.31
CA LEU A 60 -15.75 -11.66 1.87
C LEU A 60 -16.81 -11.08 2.84
N ASP A 61 -17.72 -11.92 3.34
CA ASP A 61 -18.74 -11.49 4.30
C ASP A 61 -18.10 -11.08 5.63
N MET A 62 -17.04 -11.76 6.06
CA MET A 62 -16.26 -11.38 7.23
C MET A 62 -15.51 -10.06 7.01
N ALA A 63 -14.90 -9.86 5.83
CA ALA A 63 -14.23 -8.62 5.47
C ALA A 63 -15.18 -7.41 5.51
N LYS A 64 -16.42 -7.56 5.02
CA LYS A 64 -17.46 -6.51 5.08
C LYS A 64 -17.84 -6.12 6.50
N ASN A 65 -17.70 -7.05 7.46
CA ASN A 65 -18.07 -6.85 8.87
C ASN A 65 -16.86 -6.51 9.77
N SER A 66 -15.69 -6.30 9.20
CA SER A 66 -14.46 -5.93 9.92
C SER A 66 -14.20 -4.43 9.84
N ASP A 67 -13.61 -3.85 10.90
CA ASP A 67 -13.18 -2.46 10.91
C ASP A 67 -11.88 -2.27 10.11
N ALA A 68 -10.97 -3.25 10.18
CA ALA A 68 -9.70 -3.26 9.45
C ALA A 68 -9.39 -4.66 8.92
N ILE A 69 -8.72 -4.71 7.78
CA ILE A 69 -8.22 -5.93 7.16
C ILE A 69 -6.70 -5.82 7.05
N LEU A 70 -5.98 -6.75 7.65
CA LEU A 70 -4.53 -6.87 7.54
C LEU A 70 -4.24 -7.95 6.50
N PHE A 71 -3.65 -7.56 5.37
CA PHE A 71 -3.50 -8.40 4.20
C PHE A 71 -1.99 -8.59 3.91
N GLY A 72 -1.55 -9.85 3.79
CA GLY A 72 -0.14 -10.15 3.54
C GLY A 72 0.23 -9.96 2.06
N ALA A 73 0.13 -11.01 1.27
CA ALA A 73 0.40 -10.97 -0.17
C ALA A 73 -0.32 -12.12 -0.87
N VAL A 74 -0.53 -12.02 -2.18
CA VAL A 74 -1.13 -13.09 -2.99
C VAL A 74 -0.36 -13.31 -4.28
N GLY A 75 -0.52 -14.52 -4.84
CA GLY A 75 0.08 -14.90 -6.11
C GLY A 75 1.30 -15.81 -5.98
N GLY A 76 1.65 -16.42 -7.10
CA GLY A 76 2.80 -17.30 -7.22
C GLY A 76 2.76 -18.09 -8.52
N PRO A 77 3.93 -18.53 -9.05
CA PRO A 77 4.03 -19.17 -10.36
C PRO A 77 3.25 -20.49 -10.46
N GLN A 78 2.95 -21.14 -9.35
CA GLN A 78 2.16 -22.37 -9.32
C GLN A 78 0.70 -22.18 -9.78
N TRP A 79 0.19 -20.95 -9.78
CA TRP A 79 -1.18 -20.61 -10.20
C TRP A 79 -1.25 -19.86 -11.53
N ASP A 80 -0.13 -19.65 -12.24
CA ASP A 80 -0.10 -18.94 -13.53
C ASP A 80 -0.91 -19.63 -14.63
N HIS A 81 -1.11 -20.96 -14.49
CA HIS A 81 -1.90 -21.79 -15.42
C HIS A 81 -3.41 -21.62 -15.26
N LEU A 82 -3.86 -20.99 -14.17
CA LEU A 82 -5.29 -20.82 -13.91
C LEU A 82 -5.94 -19.79 -14.82
N ASP A 83 -7.23 -19.98 -15.06
CA ASP A 83 -8.05 -18.97 -15.73
C ASP A 83 -8.07 -17.66 -14.94
N TRP A 84 -8.12 -16.54 -15.65
CA TRP A 84 -8.04 -15.20 -15.06
C TRP A 84 -8.97 -15.00 -13.85
N ASP A 85 -10.22 -15.47 -13.95
CA ASP A 85 -11.25 -15.25 -12.93
C ASP A 85 -10.99 -15.96 -11.59
N VAL A 86 -10.09 -16.92 -11.56
CA VAL A 86 -9.74 -17.72 -10.37
C VAL A 86 -8.27 -17.58 -9.94
N ARG A 87 -7.53 -16.71 -10.58
CA ARG A 87 -6.15 -16.41 -10.14
C ARG A 87 -6.13 -15.77 -8.75
N PRO A 88 -5.06 -15.96 -7.97
CA PRO A 88 -4.93 -15.39 -6.62
C PRO A 88 -5.20 -13.89 -6.53
N GLU A 89 -4.76 -13.11 -7.53
CA GLU A 89 -4.91 -11.65 -7.61
C GLU A 89 -6.38 -11.21 -7.65
N GLN A 90 -7.29 -12.08 -8.11
CA GLN A 90 -8.74 -11.78 -8.12
C GLN A 90 -9.30 -11.64 -6.70
N ALA A 91 -8.65 -12.22 -5.70
CA ALA A 91 -9.04 -12.00 -4.30
C ALA A 91 -8.84 -10.54 -3.88
N LEU A 92 -7.69 -9.98 -4.21
CA LEU A 92 -7.35 -8.58 -3.91
C LEU A 92 -8.29 -7.61 -4.64
N LEU A 93 -8.48 -7.81 -5.95
CA LEU A 93 -9.39 -6.98 -6.76
C LEU A 93 -10.84 -7.10 -6.28
N GLY A 94 -11.27 -8.31 -5.93
CA GLY A 94 -12.59 -8.59 -5.38
C GLY A 94 -12.86 -7.90 -4.05
N LEU A 95 -11.90 -7.90 -3.12
CA LEU A 95 -11.97 -7.18 -1.85
C LEU A 95 -12.05 -5.67 -2.08
N ARG A 96 -11.13 -5.09 -2.86
CA ARG A 96 -11.11 -3.65 -3.16
C ARG A 96 -12.45 -3.16 -3.74
N LYS A 97 -12.97 -3.89 -4.72
CA LYS A 97 -14.26 -3.58 -5.36
C LYS A 97 -15.44 -3.73 -4.39
N SER A 98 -15.52 -4.86 -3.67
CA SER A 98 -16.67 -5.18 -2.82
C SER A 98 -16.77 -4.32 -1.57
N LEU A 99 -15.65 -3.79 -1.08
CA LEU A 99 -15.56 -2.90 0.07
C LEU A 99 -15.53 -1.41 -0.32
N GLY A 100 -15.50 -1.11 -1.62
CA GLY A 100 -15.42 0.26 -2.11
C GLY A 100 -14.14 0.98 -1.70
N LEU A 101 -13.01 0.26 -1.65
CA LEU A 101 -11.70 0.81 -1.26
C LEU A 101 -11.13 1.62 -2.43
N PHE A 102 -11.45 2.89 -2.48
CA PHE A 102 -11.11 3.75 -3.62
C PHE A 102 -9.79 4.52 -3.45
N ALA A 103 -9.39 4.82 -2.22
CA ALA A 103 -8.21 5.60 -1.93
C ALA A 103 -7.07 4.71 -1.43
N ASN A 104 -6.03 4.56 -2.23
CA ASN A 104 -4.81 3.86 -1.82
C ASN A 104 -3.73 4.87 -1.45
N LEU A 105 -3.32 4.82 -0.20
CA LEU A 105 -2.26 5.64 0.37
C LEU A 105 -0.96 4.85 0.36
N ARG A 106 0.05 5.32 -0.35
CA ARG A 106 1.38 4.71 -0.48
C ARG A 106 2.46 5.72 -0.04
N PRO A 107 2.87 5.74 1.21
CA PRO A 107 4.00 6.56 1.65
C PRO A 107 5.31 6.01 1.08
N ALA A 108 6.16 6.90 0.59
CA ALA A 108 7.52 6.60 0.16
C ALA A 108 8.47 7.50 0.95
N PHE A 109 9.13 6.94 1.93
CA PHE A 109 10.04 7.66 2.82
C PHE A 109 11.36 6.90 2.99
N LEU A 110 12.40 7.60 3.40
CA LEU A 110 13.71 7.02 3.64
C LEU A 110 14.15 7.27 5.08
N PHE A 111 14.58 6.20 5.75
CA PHE A 111 15.39 6.34 6.96
C PHE A 111 16.83 6.72 6.53
N ASN A 112 17.37 7.82 7.04
CA ASN A 112 18.70 8.30 6.64
C ASN A 112 19.80 7.24 6.84
N GLU A 113 19.64 6.37 7.84
CA GLU A 113 20.52 5.23 8.13
C GLU A 113 20.48 4.12 7.05
N LEU A 114 19.49 4.16 6.16
CA LEU A 114 19.35 3.23 5.04
C LEU A 114 19.69 3.89 3.68
N ALA A 115 20.18 5.11 3.67
CA ALA A 115 20.51 5.82 2.42
C ALA A 115 21.48 5.03 1.52
N SER A 116 22.39 4.25 2.11
CA SER A 116 23.34 3.40 1.36
C SER A 116 22.68 2.19 0.68
N ALA A 117 21.45 1.82 1.06
CA ALA A 117 20.70 0.74 0.41
C ALA A 117 19.96 1.23 -0.84
N SER A 118 19.75 2.54 -0.99
CA SER A 118 19.12 3.11 -2.18
C SER A 118 20.07 3.06 -3.40
N PRO A 119 19.52 2.86 -4.61
CA PRO A 119 20.31 2.93 -5.84
C PRO A 119 20.70 4.37 -6.22
N LEU A 120 20.10 5.38 -5.58
CA LEU A 120 20.36 6.78 -5.86
C LEU A 120 21.45 7.38 -4.95
N LYS A 121 21.99 8.52 -5.38
CA LYS A 121 22.95 9.26 -4.56
C LYS A 121 22.26 9.89 -3.34
N ASN A 122 22.90 9.83 -2.18
CA ASN A 122 22.33 10.27 -0.90
C ASN A 122 21.72 11.69 -0.94
N HIS A 123 22.39 12.66 -1.58
CA HIS A 123 21.90 14.04 -1.66
C HIS A 123 20.60 14.21 -2.48
N ILE A 124 20.17 13.19 -3.24
CA ILE A 124 18.90 13.20 -3.98
C ILE A 124 17.75 12.76 -3.09
N ILE A 125 18.02 11.81 -2.17
CA ILE A 125 16.99 11.10 -1.38
C ILE A 125 17.00 11.48 0.10
N GLU A 126 17.93 12.33 0.54
CA GLU A 126 18.00 12.79 1.92
C GLU A 126 16.70 13.48 2.34
N ASN A 127 16.13 13.04 3.47
CA ASN A 127 14.82 13.49 3.98
C ASN A 127 13.63 13.22 3.05
N LEU A 128 13.70 12.17 2.21
CA LEU A 128 12.59 11.76 1.36
C LEU A 128 11.37 11.42 2.20
N ASP A 129 10.25 12.07 1.94
CA ASP A 129 8.94 11.79 2.53
C ASP A 129 7.82 12.23 1.57
N ILE A 130 7.34 11.31 0.75
CA ILE A 130 6.29 11.53 -0.26
C ILE A 130 5.10 10.64 0.07
N LEU A 131 3.88 11.18 -0.03
CA LEU A 131 2.66 10.39 0.01
C LEU A 131 2.04 10.33 -1.39
N ILE A 132 1.88 9.13 -1.95
CA ILE A 132 1.15 8.92 -3.20
C ILE A 132 -0.26 8.46 -2.88
N VAL A 133 -1.25 9.24 -3.34
CA VAL A 133 -2.68 8.97 -3.24
C VAL A 133 -3.16 8.47 -4.60
N ARG A 134 -3.38 7.15 -4.70
CA ARG A 134 -3.80 6.46 -5.93
C ARG A 134 -5.29 6.16 -5.88
N GLU A 135 -6.04 6.53 -6.92
CA GLU A 135 -7.40 6.04 -7.11
C GLU A 135 -7.38 4.55 -7.50
N LEU A 136 -8.19 3.70 -6.86
CA LEU A 136 -8.12 2.25 -7.03
C LEU A 136 -9.28 1.60 -7.80
N THR A 137 -10.39 2.27 -7.97
CA THR A 137 -11.65 1.63 -8.40
C THR A 137 -12.11 2.03 -9.79
N GLY A 138 -11.42 2.96 -10.43
CA GLY A 138 -11.71 3.44 -11.78
C GLY A 138 -10.55 3.22 -12.77
N GLY A 139 -10.60 3.97 -13.85
CA GLY A 139 -9.57 4.01 -14.88
C GLY A 139 -9.56 2.78 -15.78
N VAL A 140 -8.40 2.51 -16.40
CA VAL A 140 -8.23 1.44 -17.39
C VAL A 140 -8.31 0.03 -16.80
N TYR A 141 -8.12 -0.12 -15.48
CA TYR A 141 -8.18 -1.43 -14.82
C TYR A 141 -9.62 -1.96 -14.72
N PHE A 142 -10.60 -1.07 -14.66
CA PHE A 142 -12.01 -1.40 -14.44
C PHE A 142 -12.95 -0.89 -15.54
N GLY A 143 -12.44 -0.07 -16.47
CA GLY A 143 -13.24 0.51 -17.56
C GLY A 143 -13.75 -0.54 -18.55
N GLU A 144 -14.99 -0.37 -18.98
CA GLU A 144 -15.64 -1.19 -20.01
C GLU A 144 -16.05 -0.29 -21.18
N PRO A 145 -16.10 -0.81 -22.43
CA PRO A 145 -15.75 -2.17 -22.85
C PRO A 145 -14.23 -2.41 -22.92
N ARG A 146 -13.84 -3.68 -22.78
CA ARG A 146 -12.44 -4.13 -22.94
C ARG A 146 -12.41 -5.54 -23.52
N GLY A 147 -11.34 -5.90 -24.20
CA GLY A 147 -11.22 -7.24 -24.75
C GLY A 147 -10.19 -7.40 -25.85
N ILE A 148 -10.19 -8.59 -26.42
CA ILE A 148 -9.42 -8.95 -27.60
C ILE A 148 -10.42 -9.37 -28.70
N VAL A 149 -10.32 -8.73 -29.86
CA VAL A 149 -11.10 -9.08 -31.05
C VAL A 149 -10.27 -9.98 -31.93
N GLU A 150 -10.63 -11.27 -31.96
CA GLU A 150 -9.90 -12.31 -32.67
C GLU A 150 -10.44 -12.62 -34.09
N ASN A 151 -11.72 -12.30 -34.32
CA ASN A 151 -12.47 -12.59 -35.55
C ASN A 151 -12.35 -11.49 -36.61
N GLU A 152 -11.57 -10.44 -36.38
CA GLU A 152 -11.22 -9.41 -37.35
C GLU A 152 -9.78 -9.51 -37.79
N THR A 153 -9.47 -8.87 -38.96
CA THR A 153 -8.12 -8.82 -39.50
C THR A 153 -7.74 -7.36 -39.79
N PRO A 154 -6.71 -6.81 -39.14
CA PRO A 154 -5.88 -7.46 -38.09
C PRO A 154 -6.63 -7.64 -36.76
N LYS A 155 -6.26 -8.66 -35.96
CA LYS A 155 -6.72 -8.82 -34.60
C LYS A 155 -6.25 -7.61 -33.76
N TYR A 156 -7.06 -7.20 -32.77
CA TYR A 156 -6.66 -6.10 -31.88
C TYR A 156 -7.19 -6.29 -30.45
N GLY A 157 -6.47 -5.71 -29.49
CA GLY A 157 -6.89 -5.62 -28.08
C GLY A 157 -7.19 -4.17 -27.70
N PHE A 158 -8.14 -3.97 -26.79
CA PHE A 158 -8.50 -2.63 -26.32
C PHE A 158 -8.93 -2.63 -24.85
N ASN A 159 -8.69 -1.50 -24.19
CA ASN A 159 -9.20 -1.19 -22.85
C ASN A 159 -9.76 0.23 -22.84
N THR A 160 -10.80 0.46 -22.06
CA THR A 160 -11.38 1.77 -21.84
C THR A 160 -10.83 2.40 -20.56
N MET A 161 -10.29 3.62 -20.66
CA MET A 161 -9.90 4.41 -19.50
C MET A 161 -11.01 5.43 -19.23
N ILE A 162 -11.71 5.27 -18.11
CA ILE A 162 -12.86 6.09 -17.74
C ILE A 162 -12.79 6.51 -16.27
N TYR A 163 -13.13 7.78 -16.00
CA TYR A 163 -13.37 8.33 -14.68
C TYR A 163 -14.61 9.23 -14.75
N ASN A 164 -15.50 9.10 -13.77
CA ASN A 164 -16.57 10.06 -13.57
C ASN A 164 -16.16 11.16 -12.57
N GLU A 165 -16.96 12.19 -12.46
CA GLU A 165 -16.68 13.34 -11.60
C GLU A 165 -16.59 12.95 -10.12
N ASP A 166 -17.50 12.10 -9.63
CA ASP A 166 -17.52 11.69 -8.21
C ASP A 166 -16.27 10.89 -7.83
N GLU A 167 -15.76 10.05 -8.74
CA GLU A 167 -14.51 9.30 -8.53
C GLU A 167 -13.31 10.23 -8.40
N ILE A 168 -13.26 11.27 -9.24
CA ILE A 168 -12.16 12.25 -9.19
C ILE A 168 -12.29 13.12 -7.93
N ARG A 169 -13.48 13.62 -7.62
CA ARG A 169 -13.70 14.47 -6.45
C ARG A 169 -13.36 13.76 -5.13
N ARG A 170 -13.82 12.51 -4.96
CA ARG A 170 -13.55 11.77 -3.72
C ARG A 170 -12.06 11.51 -3.49
N ILE A 171 -11.29 11.18 -4.54
CA ILE A 171 -9.86 10.93 -4.37
C ILE A 171 -9.06 12.23 -4.23
N ALA A 172 -9.43 13.28 -4.95
CA ALA A 172 -8.84 14.60 -4.81
C ALA A 172 -9.05 15.16 -3.40
N LYS A 173 -10.25 14.99 -2.82
CA LYS A 173 -10.54 15.37 -1.43
C LYS A 173 -9.55 14.70 -0.47
N VAL A 174 -9.36 13.38 -0.56
CA VAL A 174 -8.39 12.65 0.28
C VAL A 174 -6.98 13.22 0.14
N ALA A 175 -6.57 13.55 -1.09
CA ALA A 175 -5.24 14.10 -1.36
C ALA A 175 -5.06 15.52 -0.83
N PHE A 176 -6.05 16.39 -0.98
CA PHE A 176 -6.03 17.74 -0.39
C PHE A 176 -6.01 17.70 1.14
N GLU A 177 -6.85 16.86 1.77
CA GLU A 177 -6.86 16.68 3.23
C GLU A 177 -5.53 16.12 3.74
N ALA A 178 -4.90 15.20 3.01
CA ALA A 178 -3.56 14.72 3.33
C ALA A 178 -2.51 15.85 3.23
N ALA A 179 -2.55 16.66 2.16
CA ALA A 179 -1.65 17.79 1.98
C ALA A 179 -1.81 18.86 3.09
N MET A 180 -3.05 19.12 3.52
CA MET A 180 -3.33 20.06 4.64
C MET A 180 -2.63 19.64 5.95
N ASN A 181 -2.45 18.34 6.17
CA ASN A 181 -1.78 17.78 7.36
C ASN A 181 -0.27 17.57 7.17
N ARG A 182 0.28 17.96 6.00
CA ARG A 182 1.70 17.86 5.62
C ARG A 182 2.23 19.25 5.20
N ASP A 183 3.13 19.29 4.22
CA ASP A 183 3.79 20.54 3.77
C ASP A 183 2.92 21.41 2.85
N LYS A 184 1.63 21.08 2.73
CA LYS A 184 0.63 21.82 1.94
C LYS A 184 0.95 21.92 0.44
N LYS A 185 1.60 20.91 -0.12
CA LYS A 185 1.88 20.79 -1.54
C LYS A 185 1.20 19.56 -2.13
N LEU A 186 0.41 19.79 -3.18
CA LEU A 186 -0.26 18.72 -3.92
C LEU A 186 0.14 18.76 -5.39
N CYS A 187 0.68 17.65 -5.89
CA CYS A 187 0.95 17.46 -7.32
C CYS A 187 -0.10 16.49 -7.90
N SER A 188 -0.98 16.99 -8.76
CA SER A 188 -1.91 16.15 -9.52
C SER A 188 -1.24 15.66 -10.79
N VAL A 189 -1.15 14.33 -10.94
CA VAL A 189 -0.43 13.69 -12.03
C VAL A 189 -1.39 13.01 -13.01
N ASP A 190 -1.24 13.34 -14.28
CA ASP A 190 -2.10 12.91 -15.37
C ASP A 190 -1.36 12.84 -16.73
N LYS A 191 -2.07 12.63 -17.82
CA LYS A 191 -1.56 12.70 -19.19
C LYS A 191 -2.43 13.62 -20.05
N ALA A 192 -2.77 14.80 -19.55
CA ALA A 192 -3.71 15.74 -20.16
C ALA A 192 -3.29 16.29 -21.54
N ASN A 193 -2.03 16.20 -21.90
CA ASN A 193 -1.55 16.57 -23.24
C ASN A 193 -2.01 15.61 -24.34
N VAL A 194 -2.49 14.40 -23.99
CA VAL A 194 -2.88 13.36 -24.95
C VAL A 194 -4.30 12.82 -24.68
N LEU A 195 -4.67 12.62 -23.40
CA LEU A 195 -5.89 11.91 -23.01
C LEU A 195 -7.00 12.86 -22.58
N GLU A 196 -8.20 12.73 -23.16
CA GLU A 196 -9.37 13.50 -22.78
C GLU A 196 -9.80 13.25 -21.33
N VAL A 197 -9.76 12.00 -20.87
CA VAL A 197 -10.04 11.65 -19.47
C VAL A 197 -9.09 12.33 -18.49
N SER A 198 -7.83 12.55 -18.88
CA SER A 198 -6.86 13.27 -18.07
C SER A 198 -7.09 14.79 -18.06
N LYS A 199 -7.58 15.36 -19.16
CA LYS A 199 -8.03 16.78 -19.18
C LYS A 199 -9.20 16.97 -18.24
N PHE A 200 -10.16 16.04 -18.24
CA PHE A 200 -11.31 16.07 -17.34
C PHE A 200 -10.85 15.92 -15.87
N TRP A 201 -9.96 14.96 -15.58
CA TRP A 201 -9.33 14.81 -14.26
C TRP A 201 -8.73 16.14 -13.76
N ARG A 202 -7.87 16.75 -14.58
CA ARG A 202 -7.19 18.00 -14.26
C ARG A 202 -8.17 19.13 -13.99
N SER A 203 -9.25 19.26 -14.80
CA SER A 203 -10.25 20.31 -14.61
C SER A 203 -10.95 20.20 -13.27
N ILE A 204 -11.34 18.99 -12.85
CA ILE A 204 -12.02 18.75 -11.55
C ILE A 204 -11.06 19.01 -10.37
N VAL A 205 -9.83 18.51 -10.43
CA VAL A 205 -8.84 18.75 -9.36
C VAL A 205 -8.54 20.25 -9.23
N THR A 206 -8.44 20.98 -10.36
CA THR A 206 -8.24 22.43 -10.36
C THR A 206 -9.43 23.15 -9.74
N GLU A 207 -10.67 22.77 -10.08
CA GLU A 207 -11.87 23.35 -9.47
C GLU A 207 -11.88 23.17 -7.94
N MET A 208 -11.56 21.97 -7.47
CA MET A 208 -11.54 21.65 -6.04
C MET A 208 -10.47 22.41 -5.25
N SER A 209 -9.40 22.89 -5.88
CA SER A 209 -8.37 23.67 -5.20
C SER A 209 -8.89 24.95 -4.56
N ALA A 210 -10.00 25.50 -5.06
CA ALA A 210 -10.66 26.66 -4.46
C ALA A 210 -11.19 26.40 -3.03
N GLU A 211 -11.46 25.13 -2.68
CA GLU A 211 -11.90 24.72 -1.34
C GLU A 211 -10.70 24.57 -0.36
N TYR A 212 -9.48 24.52 -0.89
CA TYR A 212 -8.23 24.31 -0.14
C TYR A 212 -7.19 25.40 -0.43
N PRO A 213 -7.46 26.66 -0.14
CA PRO A 213 -6.61 27.80 -0.57
C PRO A 213 -5.22 27.81 0.06
N GLU A 214 -4.99 27.01 1.11
CA GLU A 214 -3.68 26.88 1.74
C GLU A 214 -2.79 25.83 1.05
N VAL A 215 -3.34 24.99 0.15
CA VAL A 215 -2.60 23.95 -0.55
C VAL A 215 -2.10 24.49 -1.89
N GLU A 216 -0.80 24.45 -2.09
CA GLU A 216 -0.16 24.73 -3.37
C GLU A 216 -0.41 23.57 -4.34
N LEU A 217 -1.36 23.76 -5.27
CA LEU A 217 -1.66 22.78 -6.31
C LEU A 217 -0.73 22.96 -7.52
N SER A 218 -0.10 21.89 -7.95
CA SER A 218 0.60 21.78 -9.22
C SER A 218 0.07 20.63 -10.07
N HIS A 219 0.29 20.69 -11.38
CA HIS A 219 -0.05 19.61 -12.31
C HIS A 219 1.18 19.16 -13.07
N GLN A 220 1.38 17.85 -13.16
CA GLN A 220 2.50 17.30 -13.89
C GLN A 220 2.07 16.15 -14.79
N LEU A 221 2.77 15.96 -15.91
CA LEU A 221 2.55 14.79 -16.79
C LEU A 221 3.24 13.56 -16.20
N ALA A 222 2.60 12.39 -16.28
CA ALA A 222 3.05 11.15 -15.65
C ALA A 222 4.47 10.73 -16.05
N ASP A 223 4.85 10.90 -17.32
CA ASP A 223 6.20 10.62 -17.80
C ASP A 223 7.26 11.57 -17.20
N ASN A 224 6.93 12.87 -17.08
CA ASN A 224 7.81 13.82 -16.41
C ASN A 224 7.90 13.51 -14.90
N THR A 225 6.79 13.17 -14.24
CA THR A 225 6.79 12.81 -12.82
C THR A 225 7.67 11.58 -12.56
N ALA A 226 7.58 10.54 -13.42
CA ALA A 226 8.44 9.37 -13.31
C ALA A 226 9.93 9.74 -13.38
N MET A 227 10.31 10.64 -14.28
CA MET A 227 11.67 11.14 -14.39
C MET A 227 12.07 11.99 -13.16
N GLN A 228 11.18 12.86 -12.70
CA GLN A 228 11.46 13.76 -11.57
C GLN A 228 11.54 13.03 -10.22
N LEU A 229 10.81 11.93 -10.04
CA LEU A 229 10.98 11.06 -8.87
C LEU A 229 12.42 10.54 -8.75
N VAL A 230 13.10 10.28 -9.87
CA VAL A 230 14.50 9.84 -9.86
C VAL A 230 15.49 11.01 -9.73
N LEU A 231 15.19 12.16 -10.32
CA LEU A 231 16.10 13.30 -10.41
C LEU A 231 16.01 14.26 -9.21
N ASN A 232 14.80 14.51 -8.72
CA ASN A 232 14.53 15.47 -7.65
C ASN A 232 13.24 15.10 -6.91
N PRO A 233 13.19 13.96 -6.17
CA PRO A 233 11.98 13.49 -5.50
C PRO A 233 11.51 14.45 -4.39
N ASN A 234 12.41 15.18 -3.72
CA ASN A 234 12.09 16.07 -2.60
C ASN A 234 11.29 17.32 -2.98
N GLN A 235 10.99 17.52 -4.27
CA GLN A 235 10.05 18.55 -4.70
C GLN A 235 8.59 18.18 -4.38
N TYR A 236 8.29 16.88 -4.15
CA TYR A 236 6.96 16.38 -3.89
C TYR A 236 6.70 16.22 -2.39
N ASP A 237 5.49 16.53 -1.97
CA ASP A 237 4.93 16.22 -0.66
C ASP A 237 3.79 15.20 -0.82
N VAL A 238 2.69 15.60 -1.48
CA VAL A 238 1.59 14.69 -1.84
C VAL A 238 1.44 14.63 -3.36
N ILE A 239 1.32 13.41 -3.90
CA ILE A 239 1.00 13.17 -5.31
C ILE A 239 -0.38 12.51 -5.38
N VAL A 240 -1.30 13.05 -6.19
CA VAL A 240 -2.57 12.37 -6.51
C VAL A 240 -2.59 11.94 -7.96
N SER A 241 -3.05 10.71 -8.22
CA SER A 241 -3.13 10.18 -9.58
C SER A 241 -4.22 9.11 -9.74
N GLY A 242 -4.65 8.93 -10.98
CA GLY A 242 -5.49 7.80 -11.36
C GLY A 242 -4.78 6.46 -11.21
N ASN A 243 -5.54 5.38 -11.34
CA ASN A 243 -5.14 4.01 -11.02
C ASN A 243 -3.82 3.58 -11.68
N LEU A 244 -3.76 3.61 -13.01
CA LEU A 244 -2.58 3.14 -13.78
C LEU A 244 -1.32 3.96 -13.47
N PHE A 245 -1.41 5.29 -13.54
CA PHE A 245 -0.25 6.14 -13.32
C PHE A 245 0.19 6.11 -11.84
N GLY A 246 -0.77 6.08 -10.91
CA GLY A 246 -0.48 5.94 -9.49
C GLY A 246 0.24 4.64 -9.14
N ASP A 247 -0.09 3.53 -9.83
CA ASP A 247 0.60 2.25 -9.68
C ASP A 247 2.07 2.35 -10.08
N ILE A 248 2.31 2.78 -11.32
CA ILE A 248 3.67 2.89 -11.86
C ILE A 248 4.52 3.86 -11.04
N LEU A 249 3.99 5.02 -10.68
CA LEU A 249 4.72 6.04 -9.94
C LEU A 249 5.04 5.62 -8.51
N SER A 250 4.14 4.89 -7.85
CA SER A 250 4.39 4.40 -6.50
C SER A 250 5.45 3.30 -6.45
N ASP A 251 5.53 2.45 -7.49
CA ASP A 251 6.58 1.44 -7.59
C ASP A 251 7.95 2.08 -7.87
N ILE A 252 8.00 3.14 -8.69
CA ILE A 252 9.21 3.95 -8.86
C ILE A 252 9.60 4.58 -7.52
N ALA A 253 8.66 5.21 -6.80
CA ALA A 253 8.92 5.83 -5.51
C ALA A 253 9.39 4.80 -4.46
N ALA A 254 8.88 3.58 -4.50
CA ALA A 254 9.31 2.49 -3.62
C ALA A 254 10.80 2.16 -3.77
N THR A 255 11.35 2.26 -4.98
CA THR A 255 12.78 2.00 -5.21
C THR A 255 13.69 3.03 -4.55
N LEU A 256 13.18 4.24 -4.27
CA LEU A 256 13.95 5.31 -3.65
C LEU A 256 14.31 5.01 -2.19
N SER A 257 13.45 4.26 -1.47
CA SER A 257 13.64 3.89 -0.07
C SER A 257 14.69 2.81 0.17
N GLY A 258 15.24 2.23 -0.89
CA GLY A 258 16.24 1.15 -0.83
C GLY A 258 15.67 -0.24 -0.71
N SER A 259 14.44 -0.43 -0.23
CA SER A 259 13.74 -1.71 -0.23
C SER A 259 12.23 -1.53 -0.19
N ILE A 260 11.52 -2.24 -1.08
CA ILE A 260 10.05 -2.32 -1.06
C ILE A 260 9.52 -2.99 0.23
N GLY A 261 10.36 -3.78 0.92
CA GLY A 261 10.06 -4.39 2.22
C GLY A 261 9.92 -3.40 3.38
N MET A 262 10.17 -2.10 3.12
CA MET A 262 10.02 -1.03 4.10
C MET A 262 8.68 -0.28 3.97
N LEU A 263 7.97 -0.42 2.85
CA LEU A 263 6.86 0.46 2.49
C LEU A 263 5.49 -0.17 2.74
N PRO A 264 4.69 0.41 3.63
CA PRO A 264 3.30 0.03 3.86
C PRO A 264 2.37 0.62 2.81
N SER A 265 1.14 0.13 2.76
CA SER A 265 0.04 0.82 2.09
C SER A 265 -1.30 0.64 2.82
N ALA A 266 -2.21 1.59 2.62
CA ALA A 266 -3.57 1.55 3.10
C ALA A 266 -4.54 1.77 1.92
N SER A 267 -5.53 0.91 1.80
CA SER A 267 -6.64 1.09 0.86
C SER A 267 -7.92 1.38 1.65
N LEU A 268 -8.50 2.57 1.49
CA LEU A 268 -9.57 3.11 2.33
C LEU A 268 -10.86 3.32 1.54
N ASN A 269 -12.00 3.16 2.23
CA ASN A 269 -13.29 3.60 1.74
C ASN A 269 -13.79 4.87 2.48
N SER A 270 -14.99 5.33 2.12
CA SER A 270 -15.56 6.55 2.71
C SER A 270 -16.00 6.41 4.18
N SER A 271 -16.05 5.20 4.73
CA SER A 271 -16.46 4.94 6.12
C SER A 271 -15.28 4.65 7.07
N SER A 272 -14.05 4.96 6.65
CA SER A 272 -12.81 4.67 7.39
C SER A 272 -12.52 3.17 7.59
N GLN A 273 -13.23 2.27 6.90
CA GLN A 273 -12.82 0.90 6.79
C GLN A 273 -11.63 0.81 5.83
N GLY A 274 -10.61 0.06 6.20
CA GLY A 274 -9.39 -0.05 5.40
C GLY A 274 -8.87 -1.49 5.27
N MET A 275 -8.14 -1.71 4.19
CA MET A 275 -7.28 -2.86 3.99
C MET A 275 -5.83 -2.38 3.93
N TYR A 276 -4.98 -2.99 4.74
CA TYR A 276 -3.61 -2.59 5.01
C TYR A 276 -2.68 -3.71 4.59
N GLU A 277 -1.80 -3.41 3.66
CA GLU A 277 -0.93 -4.38 3.01
C GLU A 277 0.46 -3.79 2.74
N PRO A 278 1.54 -4.57 2.75
CA PRO A 278 2.82 -4.09 2.25
C PRO A 278 2.76 -3.82 0.75
N CYS A 279 3.62 -2.94 0.24
CA CYS A 279 3.72 -2.68 -1.20
C CYS A 279 4.34 -3.85 -1.99
N HIS A 280 5.10 -4.74 -1.32
CA HIS A 280 5.72 -5.90 -1.97
C HIS A 280 4.70 -7.00 -2.28
N GLY A 281 5.03 -7.86 -3.26
CA GLY A 281 4.28 -9.07 -3.58
C GLY A 281 4.62 -10.27 -2.70
N SER A 282 4.26 -11.47 -3.16
CA SER A 282 4.42 -12.74 -2.44
C SER A 282 5.84 -13.29 -2.42
N ALA A 283 6.76 -12.78 -3.23
CA ALA A 283 8.18 -13.16 -3.33
C ALA A 283 8.41 -14.68 -3.16
N PRO A 284 7.91 -15.52 -4.08
CA PRO A 284 7.91 -16.97 -3.92
C PRO A 284 9.32 -17.59 -3.85
N ASP A 285 10.31 -16.90 -4.37
CA ASP A 285 11.73 -17.29 -4.36
C ASP A 285 12.36 -17.30 -2.99
N ILE A 286 11.86 -16.50 -2.05
CA ILE A 286 12.35 -16.43 -0.67
C ILE A 286 11.32 -16.91 0.37
N ALA A 287 10.15 -17.32 -0.05
CA ALA A 287 9.09 -17.80 0.84
C ALA A 287 9.54 -19.03 1.65
N GLY A 288 9.29 -19.01 2.96
CA GLY A 288 9.67 -20.07 3.89
C GLY A 288 11.14 -20.08 4.29
N LEU A 289 11.96 -19.15 3.78
CA LEU A 289 13.37 -19.06 4.18
C LEU A 289 13.58 -18.26 5.49
N GLY A 290 12.55 -17.59 5.99
CA GLY A 290 12.61 -16.76 7.19
C GLY A 290 13.54 -15.54 7.06
N ILE A 291 13.65 -14.99 5.84
CA ILE A 291 14.53 -13.85 5.52
C ILE A 291 13.76 -12.65 4.96
N ALA A 292 12.46 -12.77 4.79
CA ALA A 292 11.60 -11.66 4.35
C ALA A 292 11.60 -10.53 5.40
N ASN A 293 11.57 -9.29 4.93
CA ASN A 293 11.48 -8.11 5.77
C ASN A 293 10.02 -7.87 6.21
N PRO A 294 9.66 -7.97 7.50
CA PRO A 294 8.28 -7.77 7.95
C PRO A 294 7.94 -6.31 8.24
N ILE A 295 8.88 -5.36 8.09
CA ILE A 295 8.71 -3.96 8.50
C ILE A 295 7.55 -3.30 7.74
N ALA A 296 7.42 -3.55 6.44
CA ALA A 296 6.29 -3.02 5.66
C ALA A 296 4.94 -3.48 6.21
N MET A 297 4.81 -4.75 6.62
CA MET A 297 3.57 -5.28 7.20
C MET A 297 3.31 -4.71 8.61
N ILE A 298 4.36 -4.55 9.43
CA ILE A 298 4.27 -3.92 10.75
C ILE A 298 3.91 -2.42 10.62
N SER A 299 4.48 -1.73 9.62
CA SER A 299 4.10 -0.34 9.31
C SER A 299 2.67 -0.24 8.76
N SER A 300 2.18 -1.25 8.02
CA SER A 300 0.79 -1.33 7.59
C SER A 300 -0.17 -1.48 8.78
N LEU A 301 0.24 -2.19 9.84
CA LEU A 301 -0.49 -2.22 11.11
C LEU A 301 -0.54 -0.82 11.76
N ALA A 302 0.54 -0.05 11.73
CA ALA A 302 0.52 1.33 12.22
C ALA A 302 -0.51 2.18 11.45
N MET A 303 -0.57 2.07 10.13
CA MET A 303 -1.61 2.73 9.33
C MET A 303 -3.02 2.25 9.72
N ALA A 304 -3.23 0.97 10.04
CA ALA A 304 -4.52 0.48 10.51
C ALA A 304 -4.94 1.13 11.83
N PHE A 305 -4.01 1.29 12.78
CA PHE A 305 -4.26 2.01 14.02
C PHE A 305 -4.62 3.48 13.78
N GLU A 306 -3.96 4.15 12.83
CA GLU A 306 -4.21 5.55 12.50
C GLU A 306 -5.57 5.75 11.81
N TYR A 307 -5.85 5.00 10.75
CA TYR A 307 -6.98 5.31 9.85
C TYR A 307 -8.29 4.59 10.24
N SER A 308 -8.26 3.35 10.74
CA SER A 308 -9.47 2.56 10.99
C SER A 308 -9.74 2.29 12.47
N LEU A 309 -8.70 2.13 13.29
CA LEU A 309 -8.85 1.68 14.68
C LEU A 309 -8.88 2.83 15.69
N GLY A 310 -8.58 4.07 15.25
CA GLY A 310 -8.67 5.28 16.07
C GLY A 310 -7.64 5.34 17.22
N ARG A 311 -6.46 4.72 17.04
CA ARG A 311 -5.37 4.67 18.00
C ARG A 311 -4.09 5.24 17.39
N VAL A 312 -4.13 6.53 17.04
CA VAL A 312 -2.97 7.28 16.49
C VAL A 312 -1.75 7.20 17.43
N ASP A 313 -1.98 7.14 18.73
CA ASP A 313 -0.93 6.94 19.73
C ASP A 313 -0.13 5.65 19.48
N LEU A 314 -0.81 4.53 19.21
CA LEU A 314 -0.15 3.25 18.92
C LEU A 314 0.52 3.25 17.55
N ALA A 315 -0.07 3.93 16.57
CA ALA A 315 0.58 4.11 15.27
C ALA A 315 1.94 4.79 15.44
N ARG A 316 2.00 5.90 16.16
CA ARG A 316 3.26 6.64 16.41
C ARG A 316 4.28 5.84 17.24
N ARG A 317 3.81 5.01 18.18
CA ARG A 317 4.70 4.09 18.93
C ARG A 317 5.34 3.05 18.02
N ILE A 318 4.60 2.42 17.12
CA ILE A 318 5.15 1.47 16.15
C ILE A 318 6.16 2.16 15.24
N GLU A 319 5.85 3.35 14.72
CA GLU A 319 6.75 4.12 13.86
C GLU A 319 8.06 4.48 14.60
N SER A 320 7.97 4.93 15.87
CA SER A 320 9.12 5.22 16.73
C SER A 320 9.96 3.97 16.96
N ALA A 321 9.33 2.84 17.25
CA ALA A 321 10.02 1.59 17.47
C ALA A 321 10.77 1.10 16.22
N ILE A 322 10.15 1.23 15.03
CA ILE A 322 10.81 0.93 13.75
C ILE A 322 12.01 1.85 13.53
N LYS A 323 11.86 3.16 13.77
CA LYS A 323 12.96 4.12 13.66
C LYS A 323 14.11 3.76 14.61
N THR A 324 13.79 3.42 15.86
CA THR A 324 14.77 3.00 16.87
C THR A 324 15.45 1.68 16.45
N PHE A 325 14.70 0.71 15.92
CA PHE A 325 15.25 -0.53 15.37
C PHE A 325 16.31 -0.27 14.29
N ILE A 326 15.99 0.61 13.34
CA ILE A 326 16.90 0.99 12.25
C ILE A 326 18.12 1.74 12.79
N SER A 327 17.93 2.68 13.72
CA SER A 327 19.03 3.48 14.30
C SER A 327 20.01 2.66 15.16
N LYS A 328 19.53 1.57 15.79
CA LYS A 328 20.37 0.58 16.48
C LYS A 328 21.21 -0.29 15.54
N GLY A 329 21.11 -0.10 14.21
CA GLY A 329 21.84 -0.86 13.21
C GLY A 329 21.22 -2.22 12.87
N CYS A 330 20.01 -2.50 13.34
CA CYS A 330 19.30 -3.74 13.00
C CYS A 330 18.89 -3.74 11.52
N ARG A 331 19.13 -4.85 10.81
CA ARG A 331 18.90 -4.96 9.35
C ARG A 331 18.37 -6.34 9.00
N THR A 332 17.40 -6.38 8.10
CA THR A 332 17.02 -7.59 7.36
C THR A 332 17.89 -7.76 6.13
N LYS A 333 17.81 -8.89 5.46
CA LYS A 333 18.69 -9.23 4.33
C LYS A 333 18.65 -8.23 3.18
N ASP A 334 17.48 -7.69 2.88
CA ASP A 334 17.22 -6.74 1.76
C ASP A 334 17.82 -5.34 1.99
N ILE A 335 17.98 -4.94 3.27
CA ILE A 335 18.53 -3.64 3.67
C ILE A 335 19.90 -3.75 4.36
N SER A 336 20.48 -4.95 4.43
CA SER A 336 21.82 -5.16 4.97
C SER A 336 22.88 -4.96 3.89
N THR A 337 23.93 -4.25 4.23
CA THR A 337 25.13 -4.10 3.40
C THR A 337 26.21 -5.13 3.75
N SER A 338 25.95 -6.02 4.72
CA SER A 338 26.85 -7.09 5.17
C SER A 338 26.18 -8.46 5.00
N ASN A 339 26.93 -9.54 5.30
CA ASN A 339 26.38 -10.89 5.37
C ASN A 339 25.63 -11.18 6.67
N GLU A 340 25.68 -10.27 7.64
CA GLU A 340 24.92 -10.35 8.88
C GLU A 340 23.59 -9.65 8.72
N PHE A 341 22.51 -10.35 9.04
CA PHE A 341 21.16 -9.83 8.99
C PHE A 341 20.23 -10.58 9.95
N MET A 342 19.15 -9.94 10.35
CA MET A 342 18.12 -10.53 11.20
C MET A 342 17.11 -11.32 10.38
N LYS A 343 16.67 -12.44 10.92
CA LYS A 343 15.57 -13.24 10.36
C LYS A 343 14.23 -12.56 10.62
N THR A 344 13.21 -12.89 9.82
CA THR A 344 11.88 -12.34 9.87
C THR A 344 11.29 -12.32 11.30
N GLN A 345 11.35 -13.43 12.04
CA GLN A 345 10.83 -13.52 13.41
C GLN A 345 11.65 -12.72 14.45
N GLU A 346 12.94 -12.56 14.24
CA GLU A 346 13.81 -11.79 15.15
C GLU A 346 13.46 -10.29 15.10
N VAL A 347 12.97 -9.80 13.95
CA VAL A 347 12.54 -8.41 13.80
C VAL A 347 11.36 -8.11 14.70
N ALA A 348 10.31 -8.95 14.71
CA ALA A 348 9.16 -8.77 15.58
C ALA A 348 9.55 -8.73 17.06
N SER A 349 10.35 -9.69 17.51
CA SER A 349 10.84 -9.76 18.89
C SER A 349 11.66 -8.53 19.28
N SER A 350 12.48 -8.00 18.37
CA SER A 350 13.28 -6.80 18.60
C SER A 350 12.40 -5.55 18.70
N ILE A 351 11.40 -5.39 17.82
CA ILE A 351 10.44 -4.27 17.87
C ILE A 351 9.63 -4.32 19.16
N ILE A 352 9.17 -5.50 19.59
CA ILE A 352 8.46 -5.67 20.87
C ILE A 352 9.35 -5.29 22.06
N SER A 353 10.65 -5.66 22.04
CA SER A 353 11.58 -5.24 23.09
C SER A 353 11.70 -3.71 23.16
N ILE A 354 11.81 -3.04 22.01
CA ILE A 354 11.89 -1.57 21.95
C ILE A 354 10.58 -0.94 22.47
N LEU A 355 9.43 -1.48 22.09
CA LEU A 355 8.13 -1.00 22.58
C LEU A 355 7.98 -1.13 24.10
N LYS A 356 8.61 -2.13 24.74
CA LYS A 356 8.67 -2.29 26.21
C LYS A 356 9.56 -1.25 26.85
N ASP A 357 10.75 -1.03 26.29
CA ASP A 357 11.74 -0.10 26.84
C ASP A 357 11.25 1.37 26.83
N GLU A 358 10.36 1.74 25.89
CA GLU A 358 9.77 3.10 25.83
C GLU A 358 8.74 3.38 26.95
N TYR A 359 8.38 2.38 27.75
CA TYR A 359 7.41 2.49 28.86
C TYR A 359 8.03 2.44 30.27
N GLU A 360 9.32 2.07 30.37
CA GLU A 360 10.10 2.17 31.61
C GLU A 360 10.78 3.54 31.74
#